data_d5d471a3f180f62cff5b2208696f28f6
#
_entry.id   d5d471a3f180f62cff5b2208696f28f6
#
_cell.length_a   1.000
_cell.length_b   1.000
_cell.length_c   1.000
_cell.angle_alpha   90.00
_cell.angle_beta   90.00
_cell.angle_gamma   90.00
#
_symmetry.space_group_name_H-M   'P 1'
#
loop_
_entity.id
_entity.type
_entity.pdbx_description
1 polymer ?
#
loop_
_entity_poly.entity_id
_entity_poly.type
_entity_poly.pdbx_seq_one_letter_code
_entity_poly.pdbx_strand_id
1 'polypeptide(L)'
;NLVKMDLVDSVFVDIGAGAGRSLTFVYNFKPKKIIGVELSKKLFSIAEDNLLKYFNDKKNITWRLFNQNVIDFNFPDDANVFFFYDPFDEQIMSKVLKKIKLSFKKKNRTILIIYICPRCRHLFIKNGFRLIHSEINNLSKGYAIFKYN
;
A
#
# COMPACT_ATOMS: atom_id res chain seq x y z
N ASN A 1 -6.50 -20.59 2.83
CA ASN A 1 -5.03 -20.54 2.74
C ASN A 1 -4.63 -19.19 2.17
N LEU A 2 -4.51 -18.18 3.03
CA LEU A 2 -3.81 -16.96 2.66
C LEU A 2 -2.44 -17.36 2.14
N VAL A 3 -2.11 -16.98 0.92
CA VAL A 3 -0.74 -17.08 0.42
C VAL A 3 0.15 -16.56 1.54
N LYS A 4 1.08 -17.39 2.03
CA LYS A 4 2.07 -16.96 3.02
C LYS A 4 2.89 -15.87 2.36
N MET A 5 2.45 -14.63 2.54
CA MET A 5 3.19 -13.47 2.06
C MET A 5 4.27 -13.19 3.09
N ASP A 6 5.50 -13.39 2.69
CA ASP A 6 6.63 -12.94 3.47
C ASP A 6 6.82 -11.44 3.23
N LEU A 7 6.49 -10.65 4.24
CA LEU A 7 6.68 -9.19 4.24
C LEU A 7 7.91 -8.78 5.07
N VAL A 8 8.66 -9.75 5.58
CA VAL A 8 9.91 -9.47 6.29
C VAL A 8 10.82 -8.66 5.39
N ASP A 9 11.46 -7.65 5.97
CA ASP A 9 12.36 -6.71 5.29
C ASP A 9 11.75 -5.89 4.14
N SER A 10 10.42 -5.95 3.96
CA SER A 10 9.73 -5.14 2.95
C SER A 10 9.66 -3.66 3.34
N VAL A 11 9.54 -2.81 2.32
CA VAL A 11 9.14 -1.41 2.47
C VAL A 11 7.67 -1.31 2.05
N PHE A 12 6.81 -1.25 3.06
CA PHE A 12 5.35 -1.23 2.91
C PHE A 12 4.83 0.20 2.76
N VAL A 13 3.98 0.43 1.77
CA VAL A 13 3.34 1.72 1.51
C VAL A 13 1.82 1.56 1.50
N ASP A 14 1.14 2.20 2.42
CA ASP A 14 -0.32 2.29 2.45
C ASP A 14 -0.77 3.57 1.75
N ILE A 15 -1.56 3.41 0.72
CA ILE A 15 -2.04 4.49 -0.13
C ILE A 15 -3.50 4.79 0.20
N GLY A 16 -3.73 5.93 0.85
CA GLY A 16 -4.99 6.27 1.51
C GLY A 16 -5.05 5.64 2.90
N ALA A 17 -4.06 5.94 3.74
CA ALA A 17 -3.85 5.27 5.03
C ALA A 17 -4.98 5.50 6.05
N GLY A 18 -5.88 6.46 5.80
CA GLY A 18 -7.00 6.74 6.69
C GLY A 18 -6.53 7.02 8.12
N ALA A 19 -7.13 6.34 9.08
CA ALA A 19 -6.75 6.44 10.50
C ALA A 19 -5.55 5.55 10.90
N GLY A 20 -4.82 4.94 9.95
CA GLY A 20 -3.57 4.21 10.19
C GLY A 20 -3.72 2.75 10.63
N ARG A 21 -4.90 2.13 10.51
CA ARG A 21 -5.12 0.74 10.97
C ARG A 21 -4.25 -0.29 10.27
N SER A 22 -4.11 -0.20 8.96
CA SER A 22 -3.24 -1.08 8.15
C SER A 22 -1.78 -0.95 8.54
N LEU A 23 -1.33 0.27 8.88
CA LEU A 23 0.04 0.56 9.29
C LEU A 23 0.40 -0.11 10.62
N THR A 24 -0.54 -0.15 11.58
CA THR A 24 -0.34 -0.88 12.84
C THR A 24 -0.43 -2.39 12.63
N PHE A 25 -1.37 -2.86 11.78
CA PHE A 25 -1.56 -4.28 11.52
C PHE A 25 -0.36 -4.91 10.81
N VAL A 26 0.21 -4.22 9.79
CA VAL A 26 1.33 -4.74 9.01
C VAL A 26 2.61 -4.93 9.83
N TYR A 27 2.74 -4.23 10.94
CA TYR A 27 3.88 -4.40 11.87
C TYR A 27 4.09 -5.86 12.30
N ASN A 28 3.01 -6.65 12.44
CA ASN A 28 3.10 -8.05 12.82
C ASN A 28 3.82 -8.93 11.78
N PHE A 29 3.96 -8.45 10.55
CA PHE A 29 4.67 -9.12 9.45
C PHE A 29 6.14 -8.67 9.31
N LYS A 30 6.63 -7.87 10.28
CA LYS A 30 8.02 -7.43 10.40
C LYS A 30 8.59 -6.74 9.15
N PRO A 31 7.87 -5.77 8.55
CA PRO A 31 8.45 -5.01 7.46
C PRO A 31 9.64 -4.18 7.97
N LYS A 32 10.59 -3.90 7.11
CA LYS A 32 11.72 -3.00 7.40
C LYS A 32 11.26 -1.56 7.62
N LYS A 33 10.24 -1.14 6.85
CA LYS A 33 9.74 0.24 6.87
C LYS A 33 8.24 0.28 6.54
N ILE A 34 7.53 1.13 7.26
CA ILE A 34 6.10 1.38 7.08
C ILE A 34 5.90 2.84 6.67
N ILE A 35 5.17 3.06 5.58
CA ILE A 35 4.86 4.39 5.06
C ILE A 35 3.36 4.50 4.85
N GLY A 36 2.75 5.58 5.35
CA GLY A 36 1.37 5.94 5.06
C GLY A 36 1.31 7.25 4.28
N VAL A 37 0.40 7.32 3.30
CA VAL A 37 0.08 8.55 2.58
C VAL A 37 -1.42 8.81 2.72
N GLU A 38 -1.80 9.95 3.28
CA GLU A 38 -3.21 10.32 3.53
C GLU A 38 -3.44 11.77 3.11
N LEU A 39 -4.47 11.99 2.29
CA LEU A 39 -4.82 13.32 1.80
C LEU A 39 -5.58 14.15 2.85
N SER A 40 -6.52 13.51 3.56
CA SER A 40 -7.34 14.18 4.57
C SER A 40 -6.51 14.57 5.78
N LYS A 41 -6.35 15.87 6.03
CA LYS A 41 -5.65 16.39 7.21
C LYS A 41 -6.24 15.86 8.52
N LYS A 42 -7.57 15.71 8.59
CA LYS A 42 -8.26 15.16 9.76
C LYS A 42 -7.89 13.69 10.00
N LEU A 43 -7.94 12.85 8.96
CA LEU A 43 -7.57 11.44 9.09
C LEU A 43 -6.06 11.27 9.35
N PHE A 44 -5.23 12.09 8.70
CA PHE A 44 -3.80 12.14 8.98
C PHE A 44 -3.51 12.39 10.45
N SER A 45 -4.12 13.42 11.07
CA SER A 45 -3.92 13.72 12.51
C SER A 45 -4.34 12.54 13.39
N ILE A 46 -5.47 11.90 13.11
CA ILE A 46 -5.93 10.71 13.84
C ILE A 46 -4.91 9.54 13.66
N ALA A 47 -4.44 9.34 12.45
CA ALA A 47 -3.45 8.29 12.17
C ALA A 47 -2.13 8.56 12.90
N GLU A 48 -1.65 9.80 12.90
CA GLU A 48 -0.42 10.21 13.60
C GLU A 48 -0.51 9.91 15.09
N ASP A 49 -1.60 10.33 15.74
CA ASP A 49 -1.85 10.04 17.16
C ASP A 49 -1.90 8.53 17.45
N ASN A 50 -2.57 7.76 16.58
CA ASN A 50 -2.65 6.31 16.71
C ASN A 50 -1.28 5.64 16.57
N LEU A 51 -0.48 6.06 15.59
CA LEU A 51 0.84 5.50 15.34
C LEU A 51 1.84 5.86 16.43
N LEU A 52 1.82 7.10 16.91
CA LEU A 52 2.65 7.54 18.05
C LEU A 52 2.39 6.69 19.29
N LYS A 53 1.11 6.46 19.62
CA LYS A 53 0.72 5.60 20.76
C LYS A 53 1.12 4.15 20.52
N TYR A 54 0.86 3.61 19.31
CA TYR A 54 1.11 2.20 19.01
C TYR A 54 2.60 1.85 18.96
N PHE A 55 3.43 2.74 18.41
CA PHE A 55 4.87 2.51 18.23
C PHE A 55 5.75 3.07 19.35
N ASN A 56 5.17 3.69 20.39
CA ASN A 56 5.91 4.33 21.48
C ASN A 56 6.95 3.43 22.16
N ASP A 57 6.60 2.17 22.36
CA ASP A 57 7.42 1.14 23.02
C ASP A 57 8.09 0.15 22.05
N LYS A 58 7.85 0.30 20.75
CA LYS A 58 8.35 -0.62 19.72
C LYS A 58 9.67 -0.13 19.14
N LYS A 59 10.71 -0.90 19.41
CA LYS A 59 12.05 -0.67 18.83
C LYS A 59 12.16 -1.39 17.47
N ASN A 60 13.10 -0.94 16.64
CA ASN A 60 13.47 -1.58 15.37
C ASN A 60 12.42 -1.47 14.24
N ILE A 61 11.53 -0.48 14.30
CA ILE A 61 10.65 -0.15 13.17
C ILE A 61 10.83 1.30 12.74
N THR A 62 10.99 1.51 11.45
CA THR A 62 10.93 2.84 10.85
C THR A 62 9.55 3.04 10.25
N TRP A 63 8.80 4.03 10.74
CA TRP A 63 7.54 4.41 10.13
C TRP A 63 7.52 5.90 9.79
N ARG A 64 6.77 6.24 8.74
CA ARG A 64 6.52 7.63 8.33
C ARG A 64 5.09 7.77 7.84
N LEU A 65 4.49 8.90 8.14
CA LEU A 65 3.17 9.28 7.65
C LEU A 65 3.27 10.63 6.93
N PHE A 66 2.60 10.75 5.79
CA PHE A 66 2.63 11.95 4.95
C PHE A 66 1.21 12.46 4.71
N ASN A 67 0.93 13.73 5.06
CA ASN A 67 -0.29 14.40 4.65
C ASN A 67 -0.09 15.00 3.26
N GLN A 68 -0.35 14.21 2.24
CA GLN A 68 -0.07 14.59 0.85
C GLN A 68 -1.02 13.90 -0.13
N ASN A 69 -1.27 14.54 -1.27
CA ASN A 69 -1.91 13.88 -2.38
C ASN A 69 -0.96 12.82 -2.95
N VAL A 70 -1.43 11.58 -3.08
CA VAL A 70 -0.63 10.47 -3.62
C VAL A 70 -0.12 10.73 -5.04
N ILE A 71 -0.84 11.53 -5.83
CA ILE A 71 -0.42 11.90 -7.18
C ILE A 71 0.89 12.69 -7.15
N ASP A 72 1.12 13.47 -6.10
CA ASP A 72 2.32 14.31 -5.94
C ASP A 72 3.39 13.60 -5.09
N PHE A 73 3.02 12.54 -4.37
CA PHE A 73 3.92 11.79 -3.52
C PHE A 73 4.97 11.01 -4.33
N ASN A 74 6.23 11.14 -3.97
CA ASN A 74 7.31 10.35 -4.58
C ASN A 74 7.55 9.06 -3.80
N PHE A 75 7.19 7.93 -4.41
CA PHE A 75 7.44 6.62 -3.80
C PHE A 75 8.94 6.38 -3.66
N PRO A 76 9.40 5.89 -2.49
CA PRO A 76 10.78 5.45 -2.34
C PRO A 76 11.15 4.38 -3.37
N ASP A 77 12.38 4.44 -3.88
CA ASP A 77 12.83 3.50 -4.91
C ASP A 77 12.99 2.06 -4.37
N ASP A 78 12.99 1.87 -3.04
CA ASP A 78 12.98 0.57 -2.37
C ASP A 78 11.59 0.10 -1.95
N ALA A 79 10.52 0.90 -2.14
CA ALA A 79 9.14 0.51 -1.82
C ALA A 79 8.70 -0.67 -2.69
N ASN A 80 8.40 -1.81 -2.07
CA ASN A 80 8.12 -3.06 -2.77
C ASN A 80 6.79 -3.72 -2.41
N VAL A 81 6.08 -3.21 -1.40
CA VAL A 81 4.72 -3.64 -1.05
C VAL A 81 3.81 -2.42 -1.02
N PHE A 82 2.77 -2.41 -1.85
CA PHE A 82 1.78 -1.34 -1.91
C PHE A 82 0.41 -1.88 -1.50
N PHE A 83 -0.22 -1.20 -0.56
CA PHE A 83 -1.52 -1.55 -0.04
C PHE A 83 -2.57 -0.52 -0.46
N PHE A 84 -3.74 -1.02 -0.88
CA PHE A 84 -4.90 -0.23 -1.28
C PHE A 84 -6.15 -0.77 -0.61
N TYR A 85 -6.92 0.09 0.04
CA TYR A 85 -8.26 -0.24 0.51
C TYR A 85 -9.26 0.65 -0.24
N ASP A 86 -9.59 0.29 -1.48
CA ASP A 86 -10.52 0.99 -2.38
C ASP A 86 -10.42 2.55 -2.33
N PRO A 87 -9.24 3.13 -2.46
CA PRO A 87 -9.02 4.52 -2.10
C PRO A 87 -9.43 5.51 -3.20
N PHE A 88 -9.55 5.05 -4.47
CA PHE A 88 -9.63 5.95 -5.63
C PHE A 88 -10.58 5.49 -6.72
N ASP A 89 -11.00 6.46 -7.57
CA ASP A 89 -11.54 6.20 -8.88
C ASP A 89 -10.45 5.73 -9.89
N GLU A 90 -10.87 5.37 -11.10
CA GLU A 90 -9.99 4.86 -12.15
C GLU A 90 -8.95 5.88 -12.62
N GLN A 91 -9.29 7.17 -12.62
CA GLN A 91 -8.39 8.22 -13.11
C GLN A 91 -7.20 8.39 -12.17
N ILE A 92 -7.48 8.47 -10.87
CA ILE A 92 -6.43 8.58 -9.85
C ILE A 92 -5.63 7.28 -9.79
N MET A 93 -6.29 6.11 -9.80
CA MET A 93 -5.61 4.81 -9.79
C MET A 93 -4.65 4.67 -10.98
N SER A 94 -5.04 5.08 -12.18
CA SER A 94 -4.16 5.03 -13.36
C SER A 94 -2.90 5.89 -13.19
N LYS A 95 -3.01 7.07 -12.57
CA LYS A 95 -1.86 7.94 -12.29
C LYS A 95 -0.92 7.30 -11.25
N VAL A 96 -1.49 6.72 -10.20
CA VAL A 96 -0.74 6.03 -9.14
C VAL A 96 0.03 4.83 -9.71
N LEU A 97 -0.61 3.99 -10.55
CA LEU A 97 0.05 2.86 -11.20
C LEU A 97 1.22 3.28 -12.09
N LYS A 98 1.07 4.40 -12.83
CA LYS A 98 2.19 4.96 -13.62
C LYS A 98 3.36 5.34 -12.72
N LYS A 99 3.12 5.96 -11.56
CA LYS A 99 4.17 6.33 -10.61
C LYS A 99 4.86 5.11 -9.99
N ILE A 100 4.11 4.07 -9.64
CA ILE A 100 4.69 2.80 -9.15
C ILE A 100 5.60 2.19 -10.22
N LYS A 101 5.16 2.15 -11.48
CA LYS A 101 5.99 1.65 -12.61
C LYS A 101 7.22 2.53 -12.86
N LEU A 102 7.12 3.85 -12.69
CA LEU A 102 8.28 4.73 -12.79
C LEU A 102 9.29 4.47 -11.68
N SER A 103 8.84 4.24 -10.44
CA SER A 103 9.75 3.86 -9.34
C SER A 103 10.41 2.50 -9.58
N PHE A 104 9.71 1.55 -10.22
CA PHE A 104 10.28 0.28 -10.64
C PHE A 104 11.40 0.45 -11.68
N LYS A 105 11.19 1.33 -12.67
CA LYS A 105 12.23 1.60 -13.70
C LYS A 105 13.50 2.21 -13.12
N LYS A 106 13.39 3.00 -12.04
CA LYS A 106 14.55 3.57 -11.34
C LYS A 106 15.36 2.50 -10.60
N LYS A 107 14.66 1.56 -9.96
CA LYS A 107 15.27 0.45 -9.24
C LYS A 107 14.44 -0.81 -9.46
N ASN A 108 14.96 -1.72 -10.27
CA ASN A 108 14.33 -3.00 -10.55
C ASN A 108 14.20 -3.85 -9.28
N ARG A 109 12.98 -4.33 -9.01
CA ARG A 109 12.64 -5.15 -7.84
C ARG A 109 11.29 -5.82 -8.03
N THR A 110 11.00 -6.88 -7.32
CA THR A 110 9.63 -7.39 -7.25
C THR A 110 8.73 -6.40 -6.50
N ILE A 111 7.61 -6.01 -7.10
CA ILE A 111 6.56 -5.23 -6.47
C ILE A 111 5.36 -6.13 -6.20
N LEU A 112 4.87 -6.09 -4.97
CA LEU A 112 3.65 -6.73 -4.54
C LEU A 112 2.56 -5.68 -4.30
N ILE A 113 1.37 -5.94 -4.81
CA ILE A 113 0.18 -5.12 -4.56
C ILE A 113 -0.82 -5.94 -3.76
N ILE A 114 -1.32 -5.37 -2.67
CA ILE A 114 -2.43 -5.89 -1.88
C ILE A 114 -3.59 -4.92 -2.03
N TYR A 115 -4.67 -5.35 -2.69
CA TYR A 115 -5.79 -4.48 -3.00
C TYR A 115 -7.08 -5.04 -2.40
N ILE A 116 -7.61 -4.36 -1.38
CA ILE A 116 -8.89 -4.68 -0.74
C ILE A 116 -10.02 -3.95 -1.47
N CYS A 117 -11.16 -4.62 -1.67
CA CYS A 117 -12.30 -4.17 -2.47
C CYS A 117 -11.85 -3.67 -3.86
N PRO A 118 -11.27 -4.55 -4.69
CA PRO A 118 -10.48 -4.17 -5.85
C PRO A 118 -11.34 -3.81 -7.08
N ARG A 119 -12.11 -2.72 -7.00
CA ARG A 119 -12.98 -2.22 -8.08
C ARG A 119 -12.22 -1.93 -9.38
N CYS A 120 -11.03 -1.37 -9.26
CA CYS A 120 -10.18 -1.00 -10.40
C CYS A 120 -9.18 -2.10 -10.79
N ARG A 121 -9.43 -3.38 -10.42
CA ARG A 121 -8.48 -4.50 -10.67
C ARG A 121 -8.03 -4.65 -12.12
N HIS A 122 -8.92 -4.35 -13.08
CA HIS A 122 -8.63 -4.44 -14.51
C HIS A 122 -7.50 -3.50 -14.95
N LEU A 123 -7.32 -2.36 -14.26
CA LEU A 123 -6.24 -1.42 -14.55
C LEU A 123 -4.86 -2.00 -14.20
N PHE A 124 -4.77 -2.82 -13.14
CA PHE A 124 -3.53 -3.51 -12.78
C PHE A 124 -3.12 -4.49 -13.87
N ILE A 125 -4.06 -5.32 -14.34
CA ILE A 125 -3.83 -6.28 -15.42
C ILE A 125 -3.41 -5.55 -16.71
N LYS A 126 -4.14 -4.50 -17.09
CA LYS A 126 -3.83 -3.66 -18.27
C LYS A 126 -2.44 -3.02 -18.17
N ASN A 127 -1.95 -2.73 -16.98
CA ASN A 127 -0.63 -2.16 -16.74
C ASN A 127 0.49 -3.20 -16.55
N GLY A 128 0.22 -4.49 -16.79
CA GLY A 128 1.20 -5.56 -16.75
C GLY A 128 1.44 -6.16 -15.36
N PHE A 129 0.61 -5.84 -14.38
CA PHE A 129 0.64 -6.54 -13.09
C PHE A 129 -0.04 -7.90 -13.23
N ARG A 130 0.65 -8.94 -12.80
CA ARG A 130 0.12 -10.31 -12.82
C ARG A 130 -0.70 -10.58 -11.57
N LEU A 131 -1.97 -10.97 -11.72
CA LEU A 131 -2.78 -11.45 -10.62
C LEU A 131 -2.22 -12.78 -10.10
N ILE A 132 -1.90 -12.87 -8.82
CA ILE A 132 -1.35 -14.09 -8.20
C ILE A 132 -2.34 -14.75 -7.24
N HIS A 133 -3.26 -13.98 -6.67
CA HIS A 133 -4.33 -14.51 -5.82
C HIS A 133 -5.50 -13.54 -5.74
N SER A 134 -6.73 -14.05 -5.63
CA SER A 134 -7.91 -13.23 -5.34
C SER A 134 -9.04 -14.04 -4.71
N GLU A 135 -9.75 -13.40 -3.80
CA GLU A 135 -11.02 -13.83 -3.27
C GLU A 135 -11.98 -12.64 -3.35
N ILE A 136 -12.88 -12.66 -4.32
CA ILE A 136 -13.78 -11.55 -4.63
C ILE A 136 -15.18 -12.09 -4.85
N ASN A 137 -16.16 -11.53 -4.16
CA ASN A 137 -17.58 -11.84 -4.39
C ASN A 137 -18.18 -10.98 -5.51
N ASN A 138 -19.47 -11.24 -5.85
CA ASN A 138 -20.20 -10.54 -6.91
C ASN A 138 -20.35 -9.02 -6.70
N LEU A 139 -20.11 -8.51 -5.47
CA LEU A 139 -20.16 -7.09 -5.12
C LEU A 139 -18.78 -6.44 -5.11
N SER A 140 -17.77 -7.06 -5.71
CA SER A 140 -16.35 -6.64 -5.66
C SER A 140 -15.79 -6.48 -4.24
N LYS A 141 -16.43 -7.10 -3.23
CA LYS A 141 -15.88 -7.20 -1.88
C LYS A 141 -14.91 -8.36 -1.82
N GLY A 142 -13.84 -8.18 -1.06
CA GLY A 142 -12.76 -9.16 -0.96
C GLY A 142 -11.42 -8.52 -1.26
N TYR A 143 -10.48 -9.29 -1.80
CA TYR A 143 -9.14 -8.79 -2.08
C TYR A 143 -8.54 -9.42 -3.34
N ALA A 144 -7.56 -8.72 -3.90
CA ALA A 144 -6.71 -9.22 -4.97
C ALA A 144 -5.25 -8.91 -4.67
N ILE A 145 -4.37 -9.83 -5.04
CA ILE A 145 -2.93 -9.69 -4.88
C ILE A 145 -2.30 -9.76 -6.25
N PHE A 146 -1.51 -8.75 -6.58
CA PHE A 146 -0.80 -8.66 -7.85
C PHE A 146 0.71 -8.60 -7.62
N LYS A 147 1.45 -9.05 -8.63
CA LYS A 147 2.91 -8.99 -8.68
C LYS A 147 3.36 -8.30 -9.97
N TYR A 148 4.42 -7.49 -9.87
CA TYR A 148 5.10 -6.86 -10.99
C TYR A 148 6.61 -7.08 -10.86
N ASN A 149 7.23 -7.59 -11.91
CA ASN A 149 8.67 -7.87 -12.00
C ASN A 149 9.28 -7.13 -13.18
#